data_fe60fb159b1b8f817c442b8672d97f0c
#
_entry.id   fe60fb159b1b8f817c442b8672d97f0c
#
_cell.length_a   1.000
_cell.length_b   1.000
_cell.length_c   1.000
_cell.angle_alpha   90.00
_cell.angle_beta   90.00
_cell.angle_gamma   90.00
#
_symmetry.space_group_name_H-M   'P 1'
#
loop_
_entity.id
_entity.type
_entity.pdbx_description
1 polymer ?
#
loop_
_entity_poly.entity_id
_entity_poly.type
_entity_poly.pdbx_seq_one_letter_code
_entity_poly.pdbx_strand_id
1 'polypeptide(L)'
;MTLRRGIGCVLAIVGAVLHAAPPRPEWKIEQVAPGTATQRAGELVIRDAGGCTAWWSERLVAPVEISYDATVVMAGGKTDRLSDLNCFWMAQDPRSAAAPFATGQARTGKFPDYDSLLTYYVGYGGNNNSTTRFRRYDGTANRPLLPEHDLSEPKFLLEPNRTYRIRLVARDGRAEFYRDGELIFSFTDPAPLTAGWFAIRTVRSHLVVKNLKIGRPSP
;
A
#
# COMPACT_ATOMS: atom_id res chain seq x y z
N MET A 1 -57.35 35.91 -48.34
CA MET A 1 -56.99 35.87 -46.91
C MET A 1 -56.18 34.58 -46.71
N THR A 2 -54.83 34.68 -46.82
CA THR A 2 -53.92 33.53 -46.88
C THR A 2 -53.08 33.49 -45.59
N LEU A 3 -53.31 32.49 -44.77
CA LEU A 3 -52.63 32.28 -43.49
C LEU A 3 -51.30 31.56 -43.71
N ARG A 4 -50.20 32.24 -43.49
CA ARG A 4 -48.85 31.64 -43.49
C ARG A 4 -48.57 31.01 -42.12
N ARG A 5 -48.42 29.68 -42.08
CA ARG A 5 -47.90 28.95 -40.92
C ARG A 5 -46.37 29.04 -40.89
N GLY A 6 -45.80 29.68 -39.86
CA GLY A 6 -44.39 29.68 -39.58
C GLY A 6 -44.01 28.37 -38.88
N ILE A 7 -43.04 27.63 -39.43
CA ILE A 7 -42.42 26.48 -38.81
C ILE A 7 -41.24 26.98 -37.95
N GLY A 8 -41.42 26.95 -36.65
CA GLY A 8 -40.35 27.25 -35.69
C GLY A 8 -39.41 26.02 -35.56
N CYS A 9 -38.18 26.16 -35.99
CA CYS A 9 -37.12 25.18 -35.81
C CYS A 9 -36.58 25.29 -34.37
N VAL A 10 -36.85 24.29 -33.51
CA VAL A 10 -36.29 24.22 -32.16
C VAL A 10 -34.90 23.55 -32.30
N LEU A 11 -33.86 24.34 -32.10
CA LEU A 11 -32.49 23.85 -32.02
C LEU A 11 -32.26 23.23 -30.64
N ALA A 12 -32.18 21.90 -30.54
CA ALA A 12 -31.77 21.22 -29.32
C ALA A 12 -30.25 21.31 -29.18
N ILE A 13 -29.76 22.11 -28.24
CA ILE A 13 -28.35 22.14 -27.86
C ILE A 13 -28.06 20.93 -26.97
N VAL A 14 -27.47 19.90 -27.53
CA VAL A 14 -26.92 18.76 -26.77
C VAL A 14 -25.61 19.21 -26.12
N GLY A 15 -25.68 19.62 -24.86
CA GLY A 15 -24.49 19.92 -24.09
C GLY A 15 -23.68 18.63 -23.81
N ALA A 16 -22.50 18.50 -24.39
CA ALA A 16 -21.56 17.43 -24.05
C ALA A 16 -21.05 17.69 -22.63
N VAL A 17 -21.42 16.82 -21.69
CA VAL A 17 -20.84 16.81 -20.34
C VAL A 17 -19.43 16.22 -20.48
N LEU A 18 -18.43 17.11 -20.45
CA LEU A 18 -17.04 16.73 -20.35
C LEU A 18 -16.80 16.06 -18.98
N HIS A 19 -16.75 14.73 -18.95
CA HIS A 19 -16.30 14.00 -17.79
C HIS A 19 -14.77 14.20 -17.69
N ALA A 20 -14.32 14.91 -16.64
CA ALA A 20 -12.91 14.98 -16.33
C ALA A 20 -12.38 13.56 -16.06
N ALA A 21 -11.22 13.23 -16.64
CA ALA A 21 -10.57 11.96 -16.37
C ALA A 21 -10.31 11.84 -14.85
N PRO A 22 -10.48 10.66 -14.24
CA PRO A 22 -10.19 10.48 -12.83
C PRO A 22 -8.73 10.88 -12.54
N PRO A 23 -8.46 11.49 -11.37
CA PRO A 23 -7.11 11.87 -11.00
C PRO A 23 -6.21 10.63 -11.01
N ARG A 24 -4.96 10.81 -11.46
CA ARG A 24 -3.99 9.71 -11.44
C ARG A 24 -3.72 9.31 -10.00
N PRO A 25 -3.60 8.00 -9.71
CA PRO A 25 -3.26 7.56 -8.38
C PRO A 25 -1.89 8.11 -7.94
N GLU A 26 -1.78 8.45 -6.67
CA GLU A 26 -0.58 9.05 -6.06
C GLU A 26 -0.34 8.49 -4.66
N TRP A 27 0.86 8.72 -4.11
CA TRP A 27 1.18 8.38 -2.74
C TRP A 27 0.69 9.45 -1.77
N LYS A 28 -0.07 9.04 -0.75
CA LYS A 28 -0.47 9.86 0.40
C LYS A 28 0.44 9.51 1.59
N ILE A 29 1.14 10.50 2.11
CA ILE A 29 2.20 10.29 3.08
C ILE A 29 1.74 10.64 4.49
N GLU A 30 1.94 9.70 5.41
CA GLU A 30 1.85 9.89 6.86
C GLU A 30 3.25 9.68 7.43
N GLN A 31 3.89 10.73 7.99
CA GLN A 31 5.27 10.66 8.41
C GLN A 31 5.55 11.47 9.65
N VAL A 32 6.31 10.87 10.58
CA VAL A 32 6.88 11.57 11.74
C VAL A 32 8.01 12.50 11.27
N ALA A 33 7.96 13.77 11.67
CA ALA A 33 9.03 14.71 11.38
C ALA A 33 10.26 14.48 12.30
N PRO A 34 11.50 14.73 11.84
CA PRO A 34 11.86 15.08 10.47
C PRO A 34 11.96 13.84 9.57
N GLY A 35 11.54 14.00 8.32
CA GLY A 35 11.64 12.95 7.32
C GLY A 35 11.17 13.47 5.96
N THR A 36 11.48 12.76 4.89
CA THR A 36 11.02 13.08 3.54
C THR A 36 10.52 11.85 2.84
N ALA A 37 9.39 11.98 2.14
CA ALA A 37 8.91 11.00 1.18
C ALA A 37 8.60 11.74 -0.12
N THR A 38 9.28 11.38 -1.19
CA THR A 38 9.17 12.05 -2.48
C THR A 38 8.85 11.06 -3.58
N GLN A 39 7.94 11.46 -4.49
CA GLN A 39 7.63 10.71 -5.70
C GLN A 39 8.17 11.47 -6.92
N ARG A 40 8.98 10.80 -7.75
CA ARG A 40 9.47 11.33 -9.02
C ARG A 40 9.56 10.20 -10.05
N ALA A 41 9.04 10.44 -11.24
CA ALA A 41 9.16 9.53 -12.40
C ALA A 41 8.82 8.06 -12.08
N GLY A 42 7.78 7.81 -11.24
CA GLY A 42 7.39 6.45 -10.84
C GLY A 42 8.23 5.83 -9.72
N GLU A 43 9.15 6.58 -9.14
CA GLU A 43 9.95 6.16 -7.98
C GLU A 43 9.44 6.85 -6.72
N LEU A 44 9.28 6.09 -5.63
CA LEU A 44 9.04 6.60 -4.28
C LEU A 44 10.33 6.46 -3.47
N VAL A 45 10.85 7.58 -2.96
CA VAL A 45 12.02 7.61 -2.08
C VAL A 45 11.58 8.09 -0.70
N ILE A 46 11.79 7.26 0.32
CA ILE A 46 11.48 7.57 1.71
C ILE A 46 12.80 7.67 2.49
N ARG A 47 13.03 8.81 3.15
CA ARG A 47 14.07 8.98 4.17
C ARG A 47 13.36 9.29 5.47
N ASP A 48 13.28 8.30 6.34
CA ASP A 48 12.47 8.36 7.53
C ASP A 48 13.33 8.43 8.81
N ALA A 49 12.90 9.25 9.76
CA ALA A 49 13.56 9.39 11.06
C ALA A 49 12.76 8.83 12.23
N GLY A 50 11.46 8.57 12.05
CA GLY A 50 10.59 8.20 13.18
C GLY A 50 9.42 7.27 12.85
N GLY A 51 9.08 7.13 11.60
CA GLY A 51 7.97 6.32 11.09
C GLY A 51 7.29 6.98 9.89
N CYS A 52 7.16 6.23 8.79
CA CYS A 52 6.52 6.69 7.56
C CYS A 52 5.64 5.59 6.99
N THR A 53 4.45 5.96 6.55
CA THR A 53 3.56 5.14 5.74
C THR A 53 3.17 5.92 4.49
N ALA A 54 3.45 5.35 3.34
CA ALA A 54 3.06 5.87 2.04
C ALA A 54 1.89 5.03 1.51
N TRP A 55 0.69 5.60 1.47
CA TRP A 55 -0.52 4.98 0.97
C TRP A 55 -0.69 5.21 -0.52
N TRP A 56 -0.94 4.15 -1.27
CA TRP A 56 -1.43 4.27 -2.65
C TRP A 56 -2.89 4.72 -2.63
N SER A 57 -3.20 5.79 -3.35
CA SER A 57 -4.52 6.45 -3.21
C SER A 57 -5.68 5.71 -3.88
N GLU A 58 -5.40 4.69 -4.70
CA GLU A 58 -6.41 3.89 -5.38
C GLU A 58 -6.92 2.77 -4.46
N ARG A 59 -8.24 2.58 -4.45
CA ARG A 59 -8.87 1.45 -3.75
C ARG A 59 -8.74 0.18 -4.58
N LEU A 60 -8.25 -0.87 -3.97
CA LEU A 60 -8.07 -2.19 -4.57
C LEU A 60 -9.25 -3.10 -4.28
N VAL A 61 -9.54 -4.02 -5.21
CA VAL A 61 -10.59 -5.04 -5.07
C VAL A 61 -10.02 -6.38 -5.49
N ALA A 62 -10.20 -7.41 -4.67
CA ALA A 62 -9.79 -8.78 -4.98
C ALA A 62 -10.63 -9.36 -6.15
N PRO A 63 -10.06 -10.23 -7.01
CA PRO A 63 -8.69 -10.69 -6.97
C PRO A 63 -7.70 -9.62 -7.44
N VAL A 64 -6.65 -9.38 -6.68
CA VAL A 64 -5.64 -8.36 -6.97
C VAL A 64 -4.22 -8.86 -6.72
N GLU A 65 -3.30 -8.42 -7.57
CA GLU A 65 -1.86 -8.57 -7.42
C GLU A 65 -1.21 -7.19 -7.42
N ILE A 66 -0.26 -6.99 -6.51
CA ILE A 66 0.57 -5.80 -6.41
C ILE A 66 2.02 -6.25 -6.53
N SER A 67 2.79 -5.65 -7.42
CA SER A 67 4.21 -5.93 -7.52
C SER A 67 5.02 -4.65 -7.57
N TYR A 68 6.21 -4.67 -6.96
CA TYR A 68 7.14 -3.55 -6.95
C TYR A 68 8.56 -4.03 -6.68
N ASP A 69 9.53 -3.22 -7.07
CA ASP A 69 10.93 -3.41 -6.69
C ASP A 69 11.26 -2.47 -5.52
N ALA A 70 11.94 -2.98 -4.49
CA ALA A 70 12.27 -2.20 -3.31
C ALA A 70 13.69 -2.45 -2.81
N THR A 71 14.34 -1.37 -2.37
CA THR A 71 15.71 -1.39 -1.85
C THR A 71 15.77 -0.67 -0.53
N VAL A 72 16.40 -1.28 0.48
CA VAL A 72 16.82 -0.58 1.70
C VAL A 72 18.24 -0.08 1.46
N VAL A 73 18.37 1.24 1.41
CA VAL A 73 19.64 1.90 1.07
C VAL A 73 20.52 2.02 2.31
N MET A 74 21.76 1.58 2.17
CA MET A 74 22.82 1.65 3.18
C MET A 74 24.02 2.34 2.55
N ALA A 75 24.03 3.69 2.57
CA ALA A 75 25.08 4.53 1.97
C ALA A 75 25.76 5.44 3.02
N GLY A 76 25.56 5.17 4.31
CA GLY A 76 26.13 5.94 5.42
C GLY A 76 25.34 7.21 5.77
N GLY A 77 24.12 7.36 5.26
CA GLY A 77 23.23 8.46 5.62
C GLY A 77 22.64 8.30 7.05
N LYS A 78 22.20 9.41 7.65
CA LYS A 78 21.64 9.42 9.02
C LYS A 78 20.37 8.55 9.17
N THR A 79 19.63 8.31 8.09
CA THR A 79 18.43 7.47 8.06
C THR A 79 18.69 6.09 7.48
N ASP A 80 19.95 5.75 7.20
CA ASP A 80 20.29 4.46 6.62
C ASP A 80 20.37 3.41 7.73
N ARG A 81 19.27 2.72 7.92
CA ARG A 81 19.13 1.58 8.83
C ARG A 81 18.59 0.40 8.04
N LEU A 82 19.26 -0.73 8.12
CA LEU A 82 18.80 -1.97 7.48
C LEU A 82 17.66 -2.59 8.27
N SER A 83 16.43 -2.15 7.99
CA SER A 83 15.22 -2.67 8.65
C SER A 83 13.96 -2.15 7.96
N ASP A 84 12.83 -2.82 8.23
CA ASP A 84 11.47 -2.32 8.03
C ASP A 84 11.12 -1.98 6.57
N LEU A 85 11.34 -2.91 5.65
CA LEU A 85 10.71 -2.91 4.34
C LEU A 85 9.30 -3.52 4.47
N ASN A 86 8.41 -2.80 5.12
CA ASN A 86 7.10 -3.30 5.49
C ASN A 86 6.03 -2.88 4.48
N CYS A 87 4.93 -3.66 4.42
CA CYS A 87 3.78 -3.31 3.60
C CYS A 87 2.46 -3.68 4.27
N PHE A 88 1.42 -2.90 3.93
CA PHE A 88 0.01 -3.23 4.17
C PHE A 88 -0.67 -3.47 2.83
N TRP A 89 -1.60 -4.42 2.75
CA TRP A 89 -2.49 -4.52 1.60
C TRP A 89 -3.89 -4.97 2.02
N MET A 90 -4.87 -4.63 1.21
CA MET A 90 -6.29 -4.76 1.51
C MET A 90 -6.68 -4.05 2.82
N ALA A 91 -5.96 -2.98 3.17
CA ALA A 91 -6.12 -2.26 4.43
C ALA A 91 -7.44 -1.49 4.46
N GLN A 92 -8.17 -1.60 5.56
CA GLN A 92 -9.41 -0.87 5.86
C GLN A 92 -9.30 -0.29 7.26
N ASP A 93 -9.89 0.89 7.47
CA ASP A 93 -10.10 1.42 8.81
C ASP A 93 -11.57 1.20 9.21
N PRO A 94 -11.89 0.28 10.13
CA PRO A 94 -13.27 0.00 10.52
C PRO A 94 -13.98 1.20 11.16
N ARG A 95 -13.23 2.23 11.55
CA ARG A 95 -13.78 3.47 12.10
C ARG A 95 -14.31 4.42 11.00
N SER A 96 -14.01 4.13 9.74
CA SER A 96 -14.42 4.94 8.59
C SER A 96 -14.54 4.10 7.32
N ALA A 97 -15.60 4.34 6.55
CA ALA A 97 -15.73 3.77 5.21
C ALA A 97 -14.82 4.43 4.17
N ALA A 98 -14.18 5.55 4.52
CA ALA A 98 -13.25 6.25 3.66
C ALA A 98 -11.88 5.55 3.64
N ALA A 99 -11.01 5.97 2.72
CA ALA A 99 -9.62 5.52 2.68
C ALA A 99 -8.93 5.76 4.04
N PRO A 100 -8.03 4.87 4.49
CA PRO A 100 -7.35 4.99 5.78
C PRO A 100 -6.67 6.35 5.97
N PHE A 101 -6.11 6.93 4.89
CA PHE A 101 -5.47 8.26 4.90
C PHE A 101 -6.45 9.44 4.79
N ALA A 102 -7.77 9.19 4.64
CA ALA A 102 -8.80 10.21 4.49
C ALA A 102 -9.79 10.26 5.66
N THR A 103 -9.50 9.59 6.77
CA THR A 103 -10.45 9.40 7.88
C THR A 103 -10.63 10.63 8.77
N GLY A 104 -9.91 11.74 8.51
CA GLY A 104 -9.89 12.90 9.41
C GLY A 104 -9.17 12.65 10.75
N GLN A 105 -8.79 11.41 11.03
CA GLN A 105 -7.93 11.06 12.16
C GLN A 105 -6.48 11.07 11.67
N ALA A 106 -5.78 12.15 11.95
CA ALA A 106 -4.38 12.32 11.57
C ALA A 106 -3.53 11.19 12.18
N ARG A 107 -3.07 10.25 11.35
CA ARG A 107 -2.02 9.33 11.74
C ARG A 107 -0.69 10.04 11.62
N THR A 108 0.13 9.91 12.64
CA THR A 108 1.42 10.62 12.70
C THR A 108 2.53 9.90 11.95
N GLY A 109 2.29 8.65 11.52
CA GLY A 109 3.33 7.75 11.01
C GLY A 109 3.90 6.82 12.08
N LYS A 110 3.53 6.96 13.35
CA LYS A 110 3.93 6.04 14.43
C LYS A 110 3.23 4.69 14.28
N PHE A 111 3.93 3.60 14.62
CA PHE A 111 3.40 2.26 14.39
C PHE A 111 2.07 1.96 15.11
N PRO A 112 1.84 2.39 16.37
CA PRO A 112 0.56 2.15 17.04
C PRO A 112 -0.66 2.82 16.38
N ASP A 113 -0.47 3.86 15.56
CA ASP A 113 -1.57 4.54 14.88
C ASP A 113 -2.32 3.61 13.90
N TYR A 114 -1.71 2.48 13.54
CA TYR A 114 -2.23 1.49 12.56
C TYR A 114 -2.88 0.27 13.21
N ASP A 115 -2.93 0.19 14.54
CA ASP A 115 -3.47 -0.96 15.27
C ASP A 115 -4.96 -1.20 15.00
N SER A 116 -5.71 -0.15 14.72
CA SER A 116 -7.14 -0.23 14.40
C SER A 116 -7.45 -0.74 12.99
N LEU A 117 -6.46 -1.00 12.15
CA LEU A 117 -6.70 -1.44 10.79
C LEU A 117 -7.10 -2.91 10.73
N LEU A 118 -7.97 -3.22 9.77
CA LEU A 118 -8.13 -4.56 9.22
C LEU A 118 -7.21 -4.64 8.00
N THR A 119 -6.17 -5.48 8.02
CA THR A 119 -5.21 -5.53 6.91
C THR A 119 -4.38 -6.80 6.94
N TYR A 120 -3.87 -7.18 5.78
CA TYR A 120 -2.70 -8.05 5.72
C TYR A 120 -1.45 -7.18 5.84
N TYR A 121 -0.48 -7.64 6.61
CA TYR A 121 0.76 -6.93 6.89
C TYR A 121 1.95 -7.86 6.80
N VAL A 122 2.99 -7.41 6.14
CA VAL A 122 4.32 -8.02 6.26
C VAL A 122 5.29 -7.00 6.81
N GLY A 123 5.95 -7.38 7.90
CA GLY A 123 7.13 -6.70 8.42
C GLY A 123 8.38 -7.41 7.95
N TYR A 124 8.94 -7.01 6.80
CA TYR A 124 10.15 -7.61 6.23
C TYR A 124 11.39 -6.95 6.82
N GLY A 125 12.24 -7.74 7.46
CA GLY A 125 13.41 -7.26 8.17
C GLY A 125 13.06 -6.37 9.38
N GLY A 126 11.95 -6.64 10.06
CA GLY A 126 11.55 -5.93 11.28
C GLY A 126 12.50 -6.15 12.44
N ASN A 127 12.31 -5.40 13.56
CA ASN A 127 13.10 -5.51 14.78
C ASN A 127 14.63 -5.40 14.53
N ASN A 128 15.08 -4.37 13.83
CA ASN A 128 16.49 -4.19 13.44
C ASN A 128 16.99 -5.34 12.56
N ASN A 129 16.19 -5.73 11.58
CA ASN A 129 16.49 -6.82 10.64
C ASN A 129 16.72 -8.18 11.30
N SER A 130 15.97 -8.49 12.33
CA SER A 130 16.05 -9.78 13.02
C SER A 130 14.87 -10.71 12.74
N THR A 131 13.78 -10.20 12.15
CA THR A 131 12.56 -10.98 11.87
C THR A 131 11.90 -10.56 10.57
N THR A 132 11.21 -11.50 9.94
CA THR A 132 10.26 -11.26 8.86
C THR A 132 8.93 -11.93 9.23
N ARG A 133 7.86 -11.13 9.33
CA ARG A 133 6.59 -11.56 9.91
C ARG A 133 5.42 -11.23 9.01
N PHE A 134 4.51 -12.19 8.85
CA PHE A 134 3.17 -11.94 8.31
C PHE A 134 2.16 -11.83 9.46
N ARG A 135 1.23 -10.89 9.35
CA ARG A 135 0.12 -10.71 10.30
C ARG A 135 -1.19 -10.38 9.58
N ARG A 136 -2.27 -10.96 10.06
CA ARG A 136 -3.63 -10.52 9.75
C ARG A 136 -4.10 -9.62 10.89
N TYR A 137 -4.13 -8.30 10.66
CA TYR A 137 -4.63 -7.35 11.66
C TYR A 137 -6.15 -7.44 11.77
N ASP A 138 -6.65 -7.47 12.99
CA ASP A 138 -8.06 -7.65 13.35
C ASP A 138 -8.74 -6.38 13.87
N GLY A 139 -8.10 -5.21 13.73
CA GLY A 139 -8.59 -3.93 14.23
C GLY A 139 -8.26 -3.67 15.70
N THR A 140 -7.44 -4.52 16.32
CA THR A 140 -7.00 -4.39 17.72
C THR A 140 -5.47 -4.30 17.81
N ALA A 141 -4.97 -3.86 18.99
CA ALA A 141 -3.53 -3.79 19.26
C ALA A 141 -2.85 -5.17 19.42
N ASN A 142 -3.60 -6.27 19.40
CA ASN A 142 -3.05 -7.63 19.56
C ASN A 142 -2.13 -8.04 18.42
N ARG A 143 -2.40 -7.55 17.19
CA ARG A 143 -1.61 -7.86 15.99
C ARG A 143 -1.27 -9.37 15.90
N PRO A 144 -2.27 -10.25 15.70
CA PRO A 144 -2.08 -11.71 15.73
C PRO A 144 -0.88 -12.17 14.91
N LEU A 145 -0.13 -13.12 15.43
CA LEU A 145 1.04 -13.71 14.79
C LEU A 145 0.99 -15.22 14.99
N LEU A 146 0.98 -15.97 13.89
CA LEU A 146 1.10 -17.42 13.92
C LEU A 146 2.58 -17.82 13.99
N PRO A 147 2.94 -18.94 14.63
CA PRO A 147 4.33 -19.40 14.72
C PRO A 147 5.02 -19.56 13.36
N GLU A 148 4.32 -20.13 12.37
CA GLU A 148 4.81 -20.31 11.00
C GLU A 148 4.99 -19.00 10.21
N HIS A 149 4.47 -17.90 10.75
CA HIS A 149 4.58 -16.56 10.19
C HIS A 149 5.63 -15.69 10.89
N ASP A 150 6.47 -16.25 11.75
CA ASP A 150 7.56 -15.58 12.45
C ASP A 150 8.91 -16.15 12.02
N LEU A 151 9.51 -15.57 11.00
CA LEU A 151 10.74 -16.05 10.39
C LEU A 151 11.94 -15.23 10.86
N SER A 152 13.04 -15.92 11.26
CA SER A 152 14.26 -15.26 11.75
C SER A 152 15.55 -15.80 11.12
N GLU A 153 15.45 -16.81 10.25
CA GLU A 153 16.62 -17.33 9.54
C GLU A 153 17.21 -16.27 8.59
N PRO A 154 18.55 -16.20 8.42
CA PRO A 154 19.22 -15.19 7.59
C PRO A 154 18.66 -15.06 6.16
N LYS A 155 18.24 -16.18 5.55
CA LYS A 155 17.66 -16.17 4.19
C LYS A 155 16.36 -15.35 4.08
N PHE A 156 15.66 -15.07 5.20
CA PHE A 156 14.44 -14.27 5.26
C PHE A 156 14.68 -12.83 5.70
N LEU A 157 15.92 -12.43 5.92
CA LEU A 157 16.29 -11.08 6.35
C LEU A 157 16.72 -10.21 5.17
N LEU A 158 16.84 -8.92 5.40
CA LEU A 158 17.29 -7.95 4.40
C LEU A 158 18.80 -7.97 4.24
N GLU A 159 19.25 -7.76 3.02
CA GLU A 159 20.64 -7.47 2.67
C GLU A 159 20.78 -6.00 2.29
N PRO A 160 21.88 -5.32 2.67
CA PRO A 160 22.06 -3.90 2.38
C PRO A 160 22.16 -3.67 0.86
N ASN A 161 21.47 -2.63 0.37
CA ASN A 161 21.49 -2.20 -1.03
C ASN A 161 21.00 -3.26 -2.05
N ARG A 162 20.47 -4.38 -1.59
CA ARG A 162 19.84 -5.37 -2.46
C ARG A 162 18.45 -4.87 -2.86
N THR A 163 18.14 -4.99 -4.14
CA THR A 163 16.79 -4.76 -4.66
C THR A 163 16.01 -6.08 -4.63
N TYR A 164 14.85 -6.06 -4.00
CA TYR A 164 13.93 -7.18 -3.91
C TYR A 164 12.73 -6.91 -4.81
N ARG A 165 12.33 -7.91 -5.58
CA ARG A 165 11.03 -7.91 -6.26
C ARG A 165 9.98 -8.48 -5.31
N ILE A 166 9.09 -7.62 -4.83
CA ILE A 166 7.99 -8.00 -3.95
C ILE A 166 6.73 -8.19 -4.78
N ARG A 167 5.95 -9.21 -4.45
CA ARG A 167 4.63 -9.46 -5.02
C ARG A 167 3.66 -9.85 -3.92
N LEU A 168 2.54 -9.16 -3.85
CA LEU A 168 1.44 -9.38 -2.90
C LEU A 168 0.21 -9.83 -3.68
N VAL A 169 -0.47 -10.84 -3.19
CA VAL A 169 -1.70 -11.33 -3.82
C VAL A 169 -2.81 -11.40 -2.77
N ALA A 170 -4.02 -11.03 -3.18
CA ALA A 170 -5.25 -11.33 -2.45
C ALA A 170 -6.25 -11.93 -3.45
N ARG A 171 -6.53 -13.24 -3.33
CA ARG A 171 -7.48 -13.97 -4.19
C ARG A 171 -8.01 -15.20 -3.48
N ASP A 172 -9.22 -15.61 -3.80
CA ASP A 172 -9.83 -16.88 -3.40
C ASP A 172 -9.71 -17.18 -1.89
N GLY A 173 -9.88 -16.14 -1.05
CA GLY A 173 -9.73 -16.25 0.40
C GLY A 173 -8.28 -16.38 0.87
N ARG A 174 -7.29 -16.16 0.01
CA ARG A 174 -5.85 -16.23 0.35
C ARG A 174 -5.17 -14.88 0.26
N ALA A 175 -4.23 -14.66 1.18
CA ALA A 175 -3.27 -13.58 1.17
C ALA A 175 -1.86 -14.17 1.05
N GLU A 176 -1.11 -13.76 0.03
CA GLU A 176 0.20 -14.32 -0.27
C GLU A 176 1.25 -13.22 -0.42
N PHE A 177 2.45 -13.47 0.10
CA PHE A 177 3.62 -12.62 -0.04
C PHE A 177 4.76 -13.39 -0.70
N TYR A 178 5.25 -12.84 -1.80
CA TYR A 178 6.39 -13.38 -2.53
C TYR A 178 7.56 -12.39 -2.53
N ARG A 179 8.76 -12.92 -2.50
CA ARG A 179 10.02 -12.20 -2.67
C ARG A 179 10.84 -12.88 -3.75
N ASP A 180 11.25 -12.14 -4.77
CA ASP A 180 12.08 -12.63 -5.88
C ASP A 180 11.52 -13.90 -6.57
N GLY A 181 10.18 -14.02 -6.59
CA GLY A 181 9.46 -15.17 -7.15
C GLY A 181 9.20 -16.32 -6.16
N GLU A 182 9.86 -16.34 -5.00
CA GLU A 182 9.65 -17.33 -3.93
C GLU A 182 8.43 -16.97 -3.08
N LEU A 183 7.54 -17.92 -2.83
CA LEU A 183 6.43 -17.77 -1.88
C LEU A 183 6.98 -17.84 -0.45
N ILE A 184 6.93 -16.73 0.27
CA ILE A 184 7.41 -16.64 1.65
C ILE A 184 6.27 -16.88 2.65
N PHE A 185 5.10 -16.26 2.40
CA PHE A 185 3.90 -16.45 3.24
C PHE A 185 2.67 -16.74 2.40
N SER A 186 1.85 -17.66 2.88
CA SER A 186 0.49 -17.92 2.40
C SER A 186 -0.43 -18.08 3.59
N PHE A 187 -1.52 -17.30 3.60
CA PHE A 187 -2.52 -17.32 4.64
C PHE A 187 -3.91 -17.51 4.05
N THR A 188 -4.60 -18.58 4.46
CA THR A 188 -6.03 -18.77 4.14
C THR A 188 -6.86 -18.04 5.20
N ASP A 189 -7.52 -16.96 4.79
CA ASP A 189 -8.31 -16.12 5.69
C ASP A 189 -9.76 -16.62 5.73
N PRO A 190 -10.28 -17.04 6.90
CA PRO A 190 -11.70 -17.44 7.03
C PRO A 190 -12.67 -16.27 6.86
N ALA A 191 -12.18 -15.02 6.97
CA ALA A 191 -12.95 -13.80 6.77
C ALA A 191 -12.16 -12.82 5.85
N PRO A 192 -12.02 -13.14 4.54
CA PRO A 192 -11.07 -12.49 3.66
C PRO A 192 -11.38 -11.00 3.43
N LEU A 193 -10.34 -10.21 3.37
CA LEU A 193 -10.43 -8.80 2.99
C LEU A 193 -10.54 -8.72 1.47
N THR A 194 -11.73 -8.40 0.98
CA THR A 194 -12.04 -8.39 -0.46
C THR A 194 -11.79 -7.04 -1.13
N ALA A 195 -11.57 -5.98 -0.34
CA ALA A 195 -11.22 -4.66 -0.85
C ALA A 195 -10.44 -3.87 0.20
N GLY A 196 -9.67 -2.88 -0.24
CA GLY A 196 -8.88 -2.04 0.68
C GLY A 196 -7.80 -1.26 -0.03
N TRP A 197 -6.82 -0.78 0.71
CA TRP A 197 -5.71 0.04 0.20
C TRP A 197 -4.36 -0.63 0.42
N PHE A 198 -3.40 -0.23 -0.38
CA PHE A 198 -2.01 -0.66 -0.28
C PHE A 198 -1.15 0.45 0.32
N ALA A 199 -0.14 0.08 1.11
CA ALA A 199 0.87 1.00 1.59
C ALA A 199 2.24 0.33 1.75
N ILE A 200 3.28 1.14 1.55
CA ILE A 200 4.65 0.86 1.99
C ILE A 200 4.85 1.53 3.34
N ARG A 201 5.51 0.83 4.25
CA ARG A 201 5.81 1.37 5.58
C ARG A 201 7.23 1.11 6.00
N THR A 202 7.82 2.09 6.72
CA THR A 202 9.13 1.93 7.35
C THR A 202 9.22 2.68 8.67
N VAL A 203 10.28 2.39 9.42
CA VAL A 203 10.69 3.14 10.62
C VAL A 203 12.20 3.36 10.58
N ARG A 204 12.62 4.62 10.53
CA ARG A 204 14.03 5.04 10.53
C ARG A 204 14.87 4.32 9.47
N SER A 205 14.41 4.30 8.24
CA SER A 205 15.11 3.67 7.11
C SER A 205 15.07 4.55 5.87
N HIS A 206 15.97 4.28 4.96
CA HIS A 206 15.99 4.87 3.64
C HIS A 206 15.55 3.82 2.62
N LEU A 207 14.35 4.01 2.07
CA LEU A 207 13.75 3.11 1.08
C LEU A 207 13.68 3.76 -0.30
N VAL A 208 13.92 2.95 -1.33
CA VAL A 208 13.61 3.28 -2.72
C VAL A 208 12.66 2.22 -3.25
N VAL A 209 11.49 2.64 -3.77
CA VAL A 209 10.47 1.76 -4.36
C VAL A 209 10.23 2.19 -5.79
N LYS A 210 10.26 1.22 -6.71
CA LYS A 210 10.12 1.42 -8.16
C LYS A 210 9.18 0.39 -8.76
N ASN A 211 8.81 0.62 -10.02
CA ASN A 211 8.12 -0.35 -10.85
C ASN A 211 6.83 -0.88 -10.24
N LEU A 212 6.10 -0.03 -9.47
CA LEU A 212 4.80 -0.41 -8.93
C LEU A 212 3.84 -0.77 -10.06
N LYS A 213 3.28 -1.98 -9.98
CA LYS A 213 2.23 -2.48 -10.85
C LYS A 213 1.12 -3.06 -10.00
N ILE A 214 -0.11 -2.74 -10.34
CA ILE A 214 -1.31 -3.25 -9.69
C ILE A 214 -2.24 -3.76 -10.78
N GLY A 215 -2.76 -4.96 -10.62
CA GLY A 215 -3.62 -5.59 -11.59
C GLY A 215 -4.25 -6.88 -11.08
N ARG A 216 -4.85 -7.65 -11.99
CA ARG A 216 -5.34 -8.97 -11.65
C ARG A 216 -4.17 -9.96 -11.60
N PRO A 217 -4.19 -10.93 -10.66
CA PRO A 217 -3.21 -12.02 -10.65
C PRO A 217 -3.27 -12.80 -11.95
N SER A 218 -2.10 -13.25 -12.42
CA SER A 218 -2.07 -14.25 -13.49
C SER A 218 -2.77 -15.54 -13.04
N PRO A 219 -3.38 -16.28 -13.96
CA PRO A 219 -4.04 -17.56 -13.67
C PRO A 219 -3.13 -18.57 -12.96
#